data_1873f3f8fb4a28bf1b3eefd5d42ac06b
#
_entry.id   1873f3f8fb4a28bf1b3eefd5d42ac06b
#
_cell.length_a   1.000
_cell.length_b   1.000
_cell.length_c   1.000
_cell.angle_alpha   90.00
_cell.angle_beta   90.00
_cell.angle_gamma   90.00
#
_symmetry.space_group_name_H-M   'P 1'
#
loop_
_entity.id
_entity.type
_entity.pdbx_description
1 polymer ?
#
loop_
_entity_poly.entity_id
_entity_poly.type
_entity_poly.pdbx_seq_one_letter_code
_entity_poly.pdbx_strand_id
1 'polypeptide(L)'
;MIKTDICRPWQDWKLVSAHGRACDPVAECMEGKPTFFLTGGSESPATLCAQLAAEGFGKLAAAVGENLGTPEQKVYTGTVGQLAASCFESLSVLLVEAAPVPSRRTQGLPDEAFARGKVPMTKQEVRAAVLAKLAVRPNDTLWDVGAGTGSVSVEMALAAPEGRVYAAECDADACELICQNR
;
A
#
# COMPACT_ATOMS: atom_id res chain seq x y z
N MET A 1 -17.65 17.01 2.15
CA MET A 1 -16.68 18.12 2.35
C MET A 1 -15.53 17.54 3.17
N ILE A 2 -14.46 17.10 2.52
CA ILE A 2 -13.27 16.53 3.19
C ILE A 2 -12.49 17.72 3.73
N LYS A 3 -12.57 17.95 5.04
CA LYS A 3 -11.63 18.85 5.72
C LYS A 3 -10.31 18.10 5.82
N THR A 4 -9.43 18.34 4.87
CA THR A 4 -8.01 18.02 5.06
C THR A 4 -7.48 19.03 6.07
N ASP A 5 -7.32 18.58 7.31
CA ASP A 5 -6.77 19.42 8.37
C ASP A 5 -5.24 19.41 8.18
N ILE A 6 -4.77 20.23 7.21
CA ILE A 6 -3.35 20.39 6.85
C ILE A 6 -2.55 21.04 8.00
N CYS A 7 -3.20 21.43 9.07
CA CYS A 7 -2.57 22.03 10.25
C CYS A 7 -2.00 21.01 11.26
N ARG A 8 -1.58 19.84 10.82
CA ARG A 8 -0.88 18.88 11.69
C ARG A 8 0.62 19.15 11.71
N PRO A 9 1.29 18.90 12.86
CA PRO A 9 2.74 19.00 12.95
C PRO A 9 3.40 18.06 11.93
N TRP A 10 4.29 18.59 11.10
CA TRP A 10 5.00 17.80 10.08
C TRP A 10 5.94 16.74 10.67
N GLN A 11 6.25 16.80 11.96
CA GLN A 11 7.08 15.82 12.67
C GLN A 11 6.49 14.41 12.65
N ASP A 12 5.16 14.30 12.51
CA ASP A 12 4.48 13.02 12.42
C ASP A 12 4.37 12.51 10.99
N TRP A 13 4.86 13.25 10.01
CA TRP A 13 4.80 12.89 8.60
C TRP A 13 6.05 12.12 8.18
N LYS A 14 5.87 11.20 7.23
CA LYS A 14 6.97 10.60 6.51
C LYS A 14 7.33 11.47 5.32
N LEU A 15 8.61 11.83 5.21
CA LEU A 15 9.12 12.63 4.10
C LEU A 15 9.86 11.72 3.11
N VAL A 16 9.43 11.73 1.85
CA VAL A 16 9.99 10.89 0.78
C VAL A 16 10.43 11.76 -0.38
N SER A 17 11.64 11.55 -0.86
CA SER A 17 12.11 12.21 -2.07
C SER A 17 11.88 11.30 -3.27
N ALA A 18 10.92 11.66 -4.11
CA ALA A 18 10.67 11.08 -5.43
C ALA A 18 11.25 11.95 -6.56
N HIS A 19 11.96 13.04 -6.23
CA HIS A 19 12.57 13.92 -7.23
C HIS A 19 13.82 13.27 -7.83
N GLY A 20 13.70 12.88 -9.11
CA GLY A 20 14.81 12.25 -9.85
C GLY A 20 15.20 10.85 -9.36
N ARG A 21 14.34 10.18 -8.59
CA ARG A 21 14.53 8.82 -8.08
C ARG A 21 13.26 8.01 -8.27
N ALA A 22 13.41 6.76 -8.65
CA ALA A 22 12.30 5.81 -8.61
C ALA A 22 11.83 5.63 -7.15
N CYS A 23 10.54 5.69 -6.94
CA CYS A 23 9.89 5.57 -5.64
C CYS A 23 8.75 4.56 -5.76
N ASP A 24 8.60 3.71 -4.77
CA ASP A 24 7.40 2.87 -4.60
C ASP A 24 6.45 3.58 -3.62
N PRO A 25 5.46 4.36 -4.11
CA PRO A 25 4.59 5.13 -3.25
C PRO A 25 3.70 4.25 -2.36
N VAL A 26 3.45 3.01 -2.77
CA VAL A 26 2.64 2.06 -1.99
C VAL A 26 3.40 1.63 -0.74
N ALA A 27 4.64 1.16 -0.91
CA ALA A 27 5.49 0.79 0.22
C ALA A 27 5.69 1.96 1.19
N GLU A 28 5.88 3.18 0.65
CA GLU A 28 6.09 4.39 1.47
C GLU A 28 4.84 4.78 2.28
N CYS A 29 3.63 4.63 1.74
CA CYS A 29 2.39 4.97 2.43
C CYS A 29 1.93 3.90 3.42
N MET A 30 2.44 2.67 3.37
CA MET A 30 1.98 1.57 4.24
C MET A 30 2.45 1.66 5.69
N GLU A 31 3.27 2.62 6.05
CA GLU A 31 3.70 2.83 7.44
C GLU A 31 2.60 3.46 8.34
N GLY A 32 1.44 3.79 7.78
CA GLY A 32 0.32 4.35 8.53
C GLY A 32 0.53 5.79 9.00
N LYS A 33 1.43 6.50 8.35
CA LYS A 33 1.69 7.92 8.56
C LYS A 33 1.29 8.72 7.32
N PRO A 34 0.88 9.99 7.48
CA PRO A 34 0.78 10.87 6.34
C PRO A 34 2.15 10.95 5.65
N THR A 35 2.16 10.75 4.33
CA THR A 35 3.41 10.69 3.56
C THR A 35 3.49 11.89 2.62
N PHE A 36 4.56 12.66 2.76
CA PHE A 36 4.83 13.84 1.95
C PHE A 36 5.93 13.52 0.94
N PHE A 37 5.59 13.63 -0.34
CA PHE A 37 6.50 13.37 -1.44
C PHE A 37 7.01 14.68 -2.04
N LEU A 38 8.32 14.81 -2.13
CA LEU A 38 8.97 15.79 -3.00
C LEU A 38 9.00 15.19 -4.41
N THR A 39 8.17 15.70 -5.31
CA THR A 39 7.99 15.18 -6.67
C THR A 39 8.86 15.90 -7.70
N GLY A 40 9.06 15.29 -8.86
CA GLY A 40 9.78 15.91 -9.98
C GLY A 40 10.34 14.89 -10.97
N GLY A 41 10.56 15.32 -12.21
CA GLY A 41 10.97 14.44 -13.28
C GLY A 41 9.85 13.49 -13.71
N SER A 42 10.12 12.18 -13.77
CA SER A 42 9.13 11.14 -14.11
C SER A 42 8.09 10.91 -13.00
N GLU A 43 8.44 11.23 -11.75
CA GLU A 43 7.62 10.99 -10.58
C GLU A 43 6.78 12.25 -10.25
N SER A 44 5.78 12.52 -11.09
CA SER A 44 4.81 13.59 -10.85
C SER A 44 3.78 13.20 -9.79
N PRO A 45 3.07 14.16 -9.15
CA PRO A 45 1.97 13.83 -8.24
C PRO A 45 0.91 12.92 -8.88
N ALA A 46 0.58 13.14 -10.16
CA ALA A 46 -0.39 12.32 -10.88
C ALA A 46 0.11 10.89 -11.07
N THR A 47 1.41 10.72 -11.41
CA THR A 47 2.03 9.39 -11.57
C THR A 47 1.98 8.59 -10.27
N LEU A 48 2.40 9.19 -9.16
CA LEU A 48 2.38 8.54 -7.85
C LEU A 48 0.94 8.21 -7.41
N CYS A 49 0.00 9.12 -7.64
CA CYS A 49 -1.42 8.88 -7.37
C CYS A 49 -1.99 7.75 -8.23
N ALA A 50 -1.59 7.63 -9.51
CA ALA A 50 -2.03 6.55 -10.37
C ALA A 50 -1.52 5.19 -9.89
N GLN A 51 -0.26 5.10 -9.47
CA GLN A 51 0.31 3.89 -8.87
C GLN A 51 -0.44 3.49 -7.59
N LEU A 52 -0.67 4.44 -6.68
CA LEU A 52 -1.45 4.21 -5.47
C LEU A 52 -2.88 3.77 -5.76
N ALA A 53 -3.54 4.38 -6.74
CA ALA A 53 -4.92 4.04 -7.11
C ALA A 53 -5.02 2.63 -7.68
N ALA A 54 -4.04 2.19 -8.48
CA ALA A 54 -3.97 0.85 -9.05
C ALA A 54 -3.88 -0.24 -7.97
N GLU A 55 -3.24 0.06 -6.84
CA GLU A 55 -3.10 -0.85 -5.69
C GLU A 55 -4.20 -0.66 -4.62
N GLY A 56 -5.32 -0.02 -4.98
CA GLY A 56 -6.50 0.08 -4.13
C GLY A 56 -6.56 1.28 -3.19
N PHE A 57 -5.56 2.16 -3.18
CA PHE A 57 -5.51 3.36 -2.34
C PHE A 57 -6.23 4.59 -2.93
N GLY A 58 -6.98 4.41 -4.01
CA GLY A 58 -7.67 5.49 -4.72
C GLY A 58 -8.65 6.33 -3.87
N LYS A 59 -9.11 5.82 -2.73
CA LYS A 59 -10.02 6.53 -1.82
C LYS A 59 -9.30 7.35 -0.74
N LEU A 60 -7.98 7.22 -0.58
CA LEU A 60 -7.24 8.01 0.39
C LEU A 60 -7.33 9.50 0.05
N ALA A 61 -7.44 10.33 1.08
CA ALA A 61 -7.36 11.77 0.92
C ALA A 61 -5.93 12.18 0.59
N ALA A 62 -5.79 13.12 -0.33
CA ALA A 62 -4.50 13.64 -0.73
C ALA A 62 -4.60 15.12 -1.09
N ALA A 63 -3.45 15.79 -1.08
CA ALA A 63 -3.31 17.18 -1.49
C ALA A 63 -2.07 17.36 -2.37
N VAL A 64 -2.17 18.19 -3.39
CA VAL A 64 -1.04 18.60 -4.23
C VAL A 64 -0.84 20.10 -4.06
N GLY A 65 0.38 20.50 -3.77
CA GLY A 65 0.80 21.89 -3.74
C GLY A 65 1.69 22.20 -4.94
N GLU A 66 1.33 23.20 -5.71
CA GLU A 66 2.13 23.73 -6.82
C GLU A 66 2.72 25.08 -6.45
N ASN A 67 3.96 25.30 -6.85
CA ASN A 67 4.67 26.58 -6.70
C ASN A 67 4.56 27.18 -5.30
N LEU A 68 4.59 26.34 -4.26
CA LEU A 68 4.39 26.77 -2.88
C LEU A 68 5.40 27.83 -2.47
N GLY A 69 4.92 28.88 -1.80
CA GLY A 69 5.74 30.01 -1.37
C GLY A 69 5.96 31.07 -2.44
N THR A 70 5.34 30.96 -3.61
CA THR A 70 5.34 31.96 -4.69
C THR A 70 3.96 32.60 -4.86
N PRO A 71 3.84 33.73 -5.58
CA PRO A 71 2.53 34.30 -5.90
C PRO A 71 1.63 33.38 -6.72
N GLU A 72 2.22 32.43 -7.47
CA GLU A 72 1.54 31.47 -8.35
C GLU A 72 1.15 30.19 -7.62
N GLN A 73 1.31 30.14 -6.29
CA GLN A 73 0.98 28.93 -5.53
C GLN A 73 -0.47 28.50 -5.70
N LYS A 74 -0.67 27.19 -5.81
CA LYS A 74 -2.00 26.55 -5.84
C LYS A 74 -1.97 25.31 -4.97
N VAL A 75 -3.11 25.00 -4.36
CA VAL A 75 -3.31 23.76 -3.58
C VAL A 75 -4.57 23.08 -4.07
N TYR A 76 -4.42 21.83 -4.44
CA TYR A 76 -5.49 20.94 -4.86
C TYR A 76 -5.72 19.90 -3.78
N THR A 77 -6.96 19.65 -3.42
CA THR A 77 -7.33 18.63 -2.44
C THR A 77 -8.36 17.70 -3.03
N GLY A 78 -8.26 16.42 -2.74
CA GLY A 78 -9.18 15.41 -3.25
C GLY A 78 -8.80 14.03 -2.77
N THR A 79 -9.25 13.01 -3.50
CA THR A 79 -8.78 11.65 -3.30
C THR A 79 -7.63 11.35 -4.25
N VAL A 80 -6.80 10.36 -3.89
CA VAL A 80 -5.72 9.84 -4.74
C VAL A 80 -6.23 9.54 -6.15
N GLY A 81 -7.39 8.85 -6.27
CA GLY A 81 -7.97 8.53 -7.57
C GLY A 81 -8.41 9.76 -8.40
N GLN A 82 -8.86 10.82 -7.74
CA GLN A 82 -9.22 12.07 -8.42
C GLN A 82 -7.96 12.81 -8.90
N LEU A 83 -6.94 12.89 -8.06
CA LEU A 83 -5.68 13.57 -8.38
C LEU A 83 -4.86 12.81 -9.43
N ALA A 84 -4.99 11.49 -9.51
CA ALA A 84 -4.37 10.67 -10.56
C ALA A 84 -4.80 11.07 -12.00
N ALA A 85 -6.02 11.60 -12.16
CA ALA A 85 -6.55 12.04 -13.44
C ALA A 85 -6.25 13.51 -13.76
N SER A 86 -5.47 14.21 -12.92
CA SER A 86 -5.15 15.63 -13.05
C SER A 86 -3.75 15.84 -13.61
N CYS A 87 -3.50 17.04 -14.11
CA CYS A 87 -2.16 17.48 -14.54
C CYS A 87 -1.67 18.55 -13.57
N PHE A 88 -0.39 18.49 -13.22
CA PHE A 88 0.24 19.41 -12.28
C PHE A 88 1.51 20.00 -12.85
N GLU A 89 1.88 21.19 -12.37
CA GLU A 89 3.12 21.86 -12.70
C GLU A 89 4.34 21.09 -12.19
N SER A 90 5.50 21.31 -12.82
CA SER A 90 6.73 20.59 -12.50
C SER A 90 7.22 20.84 -11.05
N LEU A 91 7.02 22.05 -10.54
CA LEU A 91 7.35 22.40 -9.15
C LEU A 91 6.15 22.09 -8.26
N SER A 92 6.02 20.83 -7.90
CA SER A 92 4.89 20.35 -7.10
C SER A 92 5.32 19.35 -6.03
N VAL A 93 4.46 19.22 -5.03
CA VAL A 93 4.60 18.24 -3.94
C VAL A 93 3.28 17.53 -3.74
N LEU A 94 3.33 16.30 -3.21
CA LEU A 94 2.15 15.50 -2.92
C LEU A 94 2.15 15.12 -1.44
N LEU A 95 1.03 15.36 -0.77
CA LEU A 95 0.73 14.82 0.56
C LEU A 95 -0.37 13.76 0.39
N VAL A 96 -0.11 12.55 0.87
CA VAL A 96 -1.11 11.48 0.98
C VAL A 96 -1.39 11.25 2.46
N GLU A 97 -2.65 11.25 2.85
CA GLU A 97 -3.05 10.93 4.22
C GLU A 97 -2.70 9.48 4.57
N ALA A 98 -2.57 9.23 5.88
CA ALA A 98 -2.21 7.91 6.38
C ALA A 98 -3.14 6.83 5.84
N ALA A 99 -2.57 5.84 5.18
CA ALA A 99 -3.31 4.62 4.86
C ALA A 99 -3.76 3.95 6.17
N PRO A 100 -4.98 3.38 6.23
CA PRO A 100 -5.39 2.62 7.39
C PRO A 100 -4.45 1.42 7.53
N VAL A 101 -3.59 1.46 8.55
CA VAL A 101 -2.83 0.28 8.95
C VAL A 101 -3.83 -0.69 9.56
N PRO A 102 -3.92 -1.93 9.08
CA PRO A 102 -4.72 -2.93 9.76
C PRO A 102 -4.34 -2.94 11.25
N SER A 103 -5.28 -2.62 12.12
CA SER A 103 -5.04 -2.44 13.56
C SER A 103 -4.58 -3.73 14.27
N ARG A 104 -4.49 -4.82 13.56
CA ARG A 104 -4.00 -6.12 14.03
C ARG A 104 -3.16 -6.78 12.93
N ARG A 105 -1.86 -6.74 13.10
CA ARG A 105 -0.93 -7.71 12.49
C ARG A 105 -0.99 -8.99 13.33
N THR A 106 -2.15 -9.67 13.35
CA THR A 106 -2.30 -10.93 14.08
C THR A 106 -2.29 -12.06 13.07
N GLN A 107 -1.51 -13.07 13.37
CA GLN A 107 -1.56 -14.37 12.70
C GLN A 107 -2.96 -14.98 12.90
N GLY A 108 -3.44 -15.72 11.92
CA GLY A 108 -4.75 -16.36 11.98
C GLY A 108 -5.89 -15.40 11.67
N LEU A 109 -5.83 -14.70 10.54
CA LEU A 109 -6.97 -13.95 10.02
C LEU A 109 -8.18 -14.87 9.86
N PRO A 110 -9.42 -14.36 10.09
CA PRO A 110 -10.61 -15.18 9.90
C PRO A 110 -10.72 -15.66 8.46
N ASP A 111 -11.24 -16.87 8.27
CA ASP A 111 -11.39 -17.48 6.96
C ASP A 111 -12.23 -16.62 6.00
N GLU A 112 -13.14 -15.82 6.53
CA GLU A 112 -14.01 -14.88 5.80
C GLU A 112 -13.28 -13.68 5.23
N ALA A 113 -12.06 -13.43 5.68
CA ALA A 113 -11.22 -12.35 5.14
C ALA A 113 -10.68 -12.66 3.73
N PHE A 114 -10.79 -13.92 3.29
CA PHE A 114 -10.23 -14.38 2.02
C PHE A 114 -11.32 -14.72 1.01
N ALA A 115 -11.10 -14.35 -0.26
CA ALA A 115 -11.86 -14.83 -1.39
C ALA A 115 -11.71 -16.34 -1.50
N ARG A 116 -12.80 -17.03 -1.73
CA ARG A 116 -12.87 -18.49 -1.83
C ARG A 116 -13.49 -18.92 -3.14
N GLY A 117 -13.01 -20.04 -3.66
CA GLY A 117 -13.56 -20.74 -4.80
C GLY A 117 -13.73 -22.22 -4.49
N LYS A 118 -13.49 -23.07 -5.48
CA LYS A 118 -13.46 -24.52 -5.34
C LYS A 118 -12.12 -25.03 -4.79
N VAL A 119 -11.10 -24.16 -4.77
CA VAL A 119 -9.75 -24.49 -4.30
C VAL A 119 -9.78 -24.64 -2.77
N PRO A 120 -9.21 -25.72 -2.22
CA PRO A 120 -9.09 -25.87 -0.77
C PRO A 120 -8.28 -24.73 -0.16
N MET A 121 -8.73 -24.23 1.00
CA MET A 121 -8.03 -23.22 1.75
C MET A 121 -7.61 -23.72 3.12
N THR A 122 -6.37 -23.47 3.51
CA THR A 122 -5.86 -23.75 4.85
C THR A 122 -6.66 -22.95 5.87
N LYS A 123 -7.20 -23.64 6.89
CA LYS A 123 -8.07 -23.04 7.90
C LYS A 123 -7.30 -22.11 8.85
N GLN A 124 -8.02 -21.15 9.44
CA GLN A 124 -7.49 -20.13 10.32
C GLN A 124 -6.53 -20.70 11.38
N GLU A 125 -6.95 -21.74 12.10
CA GLU A 125 -6.18 -22.31 13.19
C GLU A 125 -4.87 -22.95 12.68
N VAL A 126 -4.94 -23.58 11.49
CA VAL A 126 -3.78 -24.20 10.86
C VAL A 126 -2.82 -23.12 10.37
N ARG A 127 -3.32 -22.04 9.75
CA ARG A 127 -2.49 -20.90 9.34
C ARG A 127 -1.78 -20.28 10.54
N ALA A 128 -2.51 -20.01 11.62
CA ALA A 128 -1.92 -19.48 12.85
C ALA A 128 -0.80 -20.37 13.40
N ALA A 129 -1.01 -21.70 13.40
CA ALA A 129 -0.01 -22.66 13.85
C ALA A 129 1.22 -22.70 12.93
N VAL A 130 1.02 -22.64 11.61
CA VAL A 130 2.10 -22.60 10.62
C VAL A 130 2.97 -21.35 10.83
N LEU A 131 2.35 -20.16 10.89
CA LEU A 131 3.07 -18.90 11.07
C LEU A 131 3.86 -18.88 12.38
N ALA A 132 3.25 -19.37 13.47
CA ALA A 132 3.91 -19.46 14.77
C ALA A 132 5.14 -20.40 14.73
N LYS A 133 5.05 -21.52 14.01
CA LYS A 133 6.17 -22.49 13.86
C LYS A 133 7.27 -21.97 12.93
N LEU A 134 6.91 -21.23 11.89
CA LEU A 134 7.87 -20.60 10.99
C LEU A 134 8.69 -19.50 11.69
N ALA A 135 8.15 -18.90 12.75
CA ALA A 135 8.80 -17.81 13.51
C ALA A 135 9.28 -16.70 12.58
N VAL A 136 8.42 -16.27 11.65
CA VAL A 136 8.72 -15.28 10.61
C VAL A 136 9.21 -13.98 11.21
N ARG A 137 10.29 -13.44 10.65
CA ARG A 137 10.88 -12.14 11.02
C ARG A 137 10.44 -11.06 10.03
N PRO A 138 10.43 -9.80 10.43
CA PRO A 138 9.96 -8.69 9.57
C PRO A 138 10.65 -8.56 8.21
N ASN A 139 11.91 -9.00 8.08
CA ASN A 139 12.74 -8.87 6.88
C ASN A 139 13.00 -10.21 6.16
N ASP A 140 12.28 -11.28 6.50
CA ASP A 140 12.49 -12.60 5.90
C ASP A 140 12.02 -12.64 4.44
N THR A 141 12.71 -13.46 3.65
CA THR A 141 12.25 -13.87 2.32
C THR A 141 11.66 -15.28 2.41
N LEU A 142 10.40 -15.41 2.05
CA LEU A 142 9.60 -16.59 2.26
C LEU A 142 9.11 -17.18 0.92
N TRP A 143 8.97 -18.49 0.88
CA TRP A 143 8.39 -19.21 -0.25
C TRP A 143 7.18 -20.01 0.22
N ASP A 144 6.07 -19.84 -0.49
CA ASP A 144 4.84 -20.64 -0.33
C ASP A 144 4.65 -21.46 -1.60
N VAL A 145 4.99 -22.75 -1.53
CA VAL A 145 4.96 -23.66 -2.67
C VAL A 145 3.68 -24.49 -2.61
N GLY A 146 2.82 -24.37 -3.64
CA GLY A 146 1.46 -24.87 -3.60
C GLY A 146 0.56 -23.93 -2.81
N ALA A 147 0.62 -22.62 -3.12
CA ALA A 147 0.01 -21.57 -2.32
C ALA A 147 -1.55 -21.64 -2.27
N GLY A 148 -2.19 -22.39 -3.16
CA GLY A 148 -3.63 -22.54 -3.22
C GLY A 148 -4.33 -21.19 -3.34
N THR A 149 -5.16 -20.84 -2.36
CA THR A 149 -5.85 -19.53 -2.33
C THR A 149 -4.94 -18.37 -1.96
N GLY A 150 -3.68 -18.59 -1.59
CA GLY A 150 -2.73 -17.58 -1.13
C GLY A 150 -2.95 -17.11 0.30
N SER A 151 -3.87 -17.73 1.05
CA SER A 151 -4.18 -17.27 2.41
C SER A 151 -3.00 -17.36 3.38
N VAL A 152 -2.12 -18.37 3.23
CA VAL A 152 -0.87 -18.48 4.02
C VAL A 152 0.13 -17.44 3.55
N SER A 153 0.29 -17.26 2.23
CA SER A 153 1.17 -16.25 1.63
C SER A 153 0.85 -14.83 2.13
N VAL A 154 -0.44 -14.47 2.19
CA VAL A 154 -0.89 -13.16 2.70
C VAL A 154 -0.50 -12.99 4.17
N GLU A 155 -0.75 -13.96 5.02
CA GLU A 155 -0.37 -13.88 6.43
C GLU A 155 1.16 -13.87 6.63
N MET A 156 1.92 -14.59 5.78
CA MET A 156 3.38 -14.48 5.74
C MET A 156 3.83 -13.05 5.40
N ALA A 157 3.19 -12.42 4.40
CA ALA A 157 3.52 -11.05 4.01
C ALA A 157 3.20 -10.03 5.11
N LEU A 158 2.09 -10.21 5.83
CA LEU A 158 1.75 -9.39 6.99
C LEU A 158 2.75 -9.56 8.15
N ALA A 159 3.32 -10.77 8.29
CA ALA A 159 4.33 -11.05 9.31
C ALA A 159 5.73 -10.53 8.92
N ALA A 160 6.02 -10.40 7.61
CA ALA A 160 7.30 -9.95 7.08
C ALA A 160 7.15 -8.62 6.28
N PRO A 161 6.79 -7.50 6.92
CA PRO A 161 6.48 -6.25 6.24
C PRO A 161 7.70 -5.59 5.55
N GLU A 162 8.90 -5.95 5.92
CA GLU A 162 10.16 -5.49 5.31
C GLU A 162 10.78 -6.58 4.41
N GLY A 163 10.10 -7.73 4.32
CA GLY A 163 10.55 -8.92 3.62
C GLY A 163 9.91 -9.09 2.25
N ARG A 164 9.93 -10.34 1.77
CA ARG A 164 9.27 -10.72 0.50
C ARG A 164 8.66 -12.11 0.62
N VAL A 165 7.50 -12.28 0.00
CA VAL A 165 6.85 -13.59 -0.12
C VAL A 165 6.70 -13.95 -1.60
N TYR A 166 7.14 -15.14 -1.95
CA TYR A 166 6.97 -15.73 -3.27
C TYR A 166 5.96 -16.86 -3.17
N ALA A 167 4.78 -16.67 -3.74
CA ALA A 167 3.76 -17.69 -3.87
C ALA A 167 3.92 -18.40 -5.21
N ALA A 168 4.07 -19.71 -5.19
CA ALA A 168 4.15 -20.56 -6.38
C ALA A 168 2.94 -21.49 -6.43
N GLU A 169 2.18 -21.45 -7.54
CA GLU A 169 0.99 -22.25 -7.75
C GLU A 169 0.88 -22.64 -9.24
N CYS A 170 0.36 -23.83 -9.51
CA CYS A 170 0.20 -24.33 -10.88
C CYS A 170 -1.27 -24.35 -11.35
N ASP A 171 -2.23 -24.30 -10.43
CA ASP A 171 -3.65 -24.27 -10.74
C ASP A 171 -4.09 -22.84 -11.10
N ALA A 172 -4.75 -22.69 -12.27
CA ALA A 172 -5.14 -21.37 -12.78
C ALA A 172 -6.21 -20.69 -11.90
N ASP A 173 -7.19 -21.47 -11.39
CA ASP A 173 -8.24 -20.94 -10.52
C ASP A 173 -7.64 -20.47 -9.18
N ALA A 174 -6.64 -21.22 -8.67
CA ALA A 174 -5.91 -20.85 -7.47
C ALA A 174 -5.05 -19.60 -7.68
N CYS A 175 -4.38 -19.45 -8.81
CA CYS A 175 -3.62 -18.25 -9.17
C CYS A 175 -4.53 -16.99 -9.20
N GLU A 176 -5.74 -17.11 -9.72
CA GLU A 176 -6.71 -16.02 -9.72
C GLU A 176 -7.12 -15.64 -8.29
N LEU A 177 -7.35 -16.61 -7.41
CA LEU A 177 -7.65 -16.38 -6.00
C LEU A 177 -6.47 -15.72 -5.26
N ILE A 178 -5.23 -16.10 -5.54
CA ILE A 178 -4.04 -15.43 -5.00
C ILE A 178 -4.05 -13.94 -5.37
N CYS A 179 -4.35 -13.61 -6.63
CA CYS A 179 -4.43 -12.21 -7.09
C CYS A 179 -5.56 -11.42 -6.41
N GLN A 180 -6.69 -12.07 -6.07
CA GLN A 180 -7.79 -11.43 -5.35
C GLN A 180 -7.50 -11.22 -3.87
N ASN A 181 -6.71 -12.10 -3.25
CA ASN A 181 -6.40 -12.09 -1.83
C ASN A 181 -5.17 -11.27 -1.47
N ARG A 182 -4.39 -10.86 -2.47
CA ARG A 182 -3.17 -10.04 -2.34
C ARG A 182 -3.42 -8.64 -1.78
#